data_019dcba3d83cfbd0a48631fe2a210dc4
#
_entry.id   019dcba3d83cfbd0a48631fe2a210dc4
#
_cell.length_a   1.000
_cell.length_b   1.000
_cell.length_c   1.000
_cell.angle_alpha   90.00
_cell.angle_beta   90.00
_cell.angle_gamma   90.00
#
_symmetry.space_group_name_H-M   'P 1'
#
loop_
_entity.id
_entity.type
_entity.pdbx_description
1 polymer ?
#
loop_
_entity_poly.entity_id
_entity_poly.type
_entity_poly.pdbx_seq_one_letter_code
_entity_poly.pdbx_strand_id
1 'polypeptide(L)'
;MVHCAAGAVTRRVMEKASAAGLEFATDPTSADSCCIGGNVAMNAGGKKAVLWGTALDNLASWKMVDPNGDWIIIERLDHNLGKIHDIDNARFQISFIDSKTSKEIKAKEILEIPGHKFRKIGLGKDVTDKFLSGLPGVQKEGCDGLITSATFILHKMPKFVRTVCLEFFGQVGDAVPSIVEIKKYIDETSGVVLAGLEHLDDRYIKAVGYSTKATRSQRPKMVLIADIASDNENIVGQVCSHVVTIANRRSGEGFIAVSPEARKNFWADRARTAAIAKHTNAFKINEDVVIPLERLGEYSNGIERFNIELSIKNKLSILDDVKDFINNYKPVIEDEDFNEDLFKNKSTLAFNLIEKVKSKWYWIINSLDLVGDDLNKFLN
;
A
#
# COMPACT_ATOMS: atom_id res chain seq x y z
N MET A 1 -3.88 26.29 6.03
CA MET A 1 -4.10 25.16 6.98
C MET A 1 -5.59 24.83 7.08
N VAL A 2 -5.90 23.62 7.49
CA VAL A 2 -7.26 23.17 7.79
C VAL A 2 -7.31 22.53 9.17
N HIS A 3 -8.24 22.95 10.02
CA HIS A 3 -8.52 22.31 11.30
C HIS A 3 -9.71 21.39 11.17
N CYS A 4 -9.59 20.15 11.65
CA CYS A 4 -10.58 19.09 11.52
C CYS A 4 -10.81 18.36 12.83
N ALA A 5 -12.06 18.04 13.15
CA ALA A 5 -12.39 17.05 14.17
C ALA A 5 -11.95 15.65 13.71
N ALA A 6 -11.59 14.78 14.66
CA ALA A 6 -11.12 13.41 14.37
C ALA A 6 -12.10 12.57 13.55
N GLY A 7 -13.42 12.76 13.72
CA GLY A 7 -14.47 12.05 12.98
C GLY A 7 -14.75 12.61 11.57
N ALA A 8 -14.06 13.67 11.14
CA ALA A 8 -14.25 14.19 9.78
C ALA A 8 -13.76 13.17 8.74
N VAL A 9 -14.63 12.83 7.78
CA VAL A 9 -14.27 11.91 6.68
C VAL A 9 -13.23 12.58 5.79
N THR A 10 -12.15 11.87 5.50
CA THR A 10 -10.99 12.39 4.77
C THR A 10 -11.38 12.99 3.41
N ARG A 11 -12.26 12.33 2.65
CA ARG A 11 -12.77 12.84 1.37
C ARG A 11 -13.36 14.24 1.49
N ARG A 12 -14.15 14.50 2.53
CA ARG A 12 -14.77 15.83 2.75
C ARG A 12 -13.74 16.92 3.03
N VAL A 13 -12.66 16.57 3.73
CA VAL A 13 -11.54 17.50 3.97
C VAL A 13 -10.82 17.81 2.66
N MET A 14 -10.55 16.79 1.84
CA MET A 14 -9.97 16.96 0.51
C MET A 14 -10.82 17.87 -0.40
N GLU A 15 -12.14 17.67 -0.43
CA GLU A 15 -13.07 18.50 -1.20
C GLU A 15 -13.09 19.96 -0.73
N LYS A 16 -13.06 20.17 0.57
CA LYS A 16 -12.99 21.52 1.16
C LYS A 16 -11.69 22.22 0.81
N ALA A 17 -10.56 21.51 0.85
CA ALA A 17 -9.26 22.05 0.45
C ALA A 17 -9.27 22.40 -1.04
N SER A 18 -9.76 21.51 -1.90
CA SER A 18 -9.87 21.70 -3.34
C SER A 18 -10.76 22.88 -3.72
N ALA A 19 -11.90 23.08 -3.01
CA ALA A 19 -12.77 24.24 -3.21
C ALA A 19 -12.09 25.57 -2.89
N ALA A 20 -11.03 25.55 -2.07
CA ALA A 20 -10.18 26.71 -1.77
C ALA A 20 -8.96 26.82 -2.70
N GLY A 21 -8.86 25.99 -3.75
CA GLY A 21 -7.71 25.96 -4.65
C GLY A 21 -6.43 25.35 -4.03
N LEU A 22 -6.59 24.55 -3.00
CA LEU A 22 -5.50 23.92 -2.25
C LEU A 22 -5.66 22.39 -2.22
N GLU A 23 -4.59 21.69 -1.91
CA GLU A 23 -4.54 20.24 -1.81
C GLU A 23 -4.33 19.80 -0.37
N PHE A 24 -5.13 18.81 0.05
CA PHE A 24 -4.90 18.03 1.26
C PHE A 24 -4.00 16.85 0.91
N ALA A 25 -2.82 16.76 1.53
CA ALA A 25 -1.78 15.82 1.11
C ALA A 25 -2.09 14.36 1.47
N THR A 26 -2.77 14.11 2.59
CA THR A 26 -3.10 12.75 3.04
C THR A 26 -4.29 12.20 2.26
N ASP A 27 -4.04 11.34 1.26
CA ASP A 27 -5.04 10.84 0.32
C ASP A 27 -5.07 9.30 0.21
N PRO A 28 -5.35 8.58 1.32
CA PRO A 28 -5.39 7.12 1.30
C PRO A 28 -6.50 6.61 0.37
N THR A 29 -6.35 5.37 -0.13
CA THR A 29 -7.38 4.72 -0.97
C THR A 29 -8.74 4.61 -0.29
N SER A 30 -8.75 4.56 1.05
CA SER A 30 -9.93 4.55 1.90
C SER A 30 -10.52 5.93 2.24
N ALA A 31 -10.14 6.99 1.52
CA ALA A 31 -10.53 8.38 1.83
C ALA A 31 -12.04 8.59 1.99
N ASP A 32 -12.86 7.78 1.32
CA ASP A 32 -14.32 7.87 1.40
C ASP A 32 -14.91 7.30 2.71
N SER A 33 -14.13 6.48 3.44
CA SER A 33 -14.57 5.78 4.65
C SER A 33 -13.70 6.03 5.88
N CYS A 34 -12.45 6.48 5.71
CA CYS A 34 -11.57 6.78 6.83
C CYS A 34 -11.77 8.23 7.34
N CYS A 35 -11.40 8.42 8.60
CA CYS A 35 -11.51 9.71 9.29
C CYS A 35 -10.13 10.27 9.66
N ILE A 36 -10.10 11.57 9.93
CA ILE A 36 -8.87 12.32 10.25
C ILE A 36 -8.14 11.75 11.48
N GLY A 37 -8.86 11.36 12.53
CA GLY A 37 -8.22 10.75 13.71
C GLY A 37 -7.48 9.47 13.39
N GLY A 38 -8.07 8.61 12.54
CA GLY A 38 -7.40 7.41 12.03
C GLY A 38 -6.18 7.72 11.15
N ASN A 39 -6.27 8.77 10.31
CA ASN A 39 -5.13 9.19 9.51
C ASN A 39 -3.93 9.63 10.37
N VAL A 40 -4.18 10.29 11.50
CA VAL A 40 -3.13 10.67 12.46
C VAL A 40 -2.61 9.42 13.17
N ALA A 41 -3.50 8.64 13.78
CA ALA A 41 -3.14 7.46 14.58
C ALA A 41 -2.33 6.42 13.78
N MET A 42 -2.62 6.28 12.48
CA MET A 42 -1.94 5.35 11.57
C MET A 42 -0.82 5.99 10.73
N ASN A 43 -0.57 7.29 10.91
CA ASN A 43 0.33 8.06 10.04
C ASN A 43 0.03 7.80 8.55
N ALA A 44 -1.23 7.97 8.15
CA ALA A 44 -1.71 7.62 6.82
C ALA A 44 -0.99 8.40 5.71
N GLY A 45 -0.73 7.71 4.60
CA GLY A 45 -0.24 8.29 3.36
C GLY A 45 -1.21 7.98 2.21
N GLY A 46 -0.75 8.21 1.00
CA GLY A 46 -1.45 7.92 -0.25
C GLY A 46 -0.54 8.19 -1.43
N LYS A 47 -1.09 8.34 -2.63
CA LYS A 47 -0.28 8.59 -3.84
C LYS A 47 0.52 9.88 -3.76
N LYS A 48 -0.02 10.91 -3.08
CA LYS A 48 0.63 12.21 -2.90
C LYS A 48 1.78 12.17 -1.88
N ALA A 49 1.93 11.08 -1.13
CA ALA A 49 3.00 10.93 -0.16
C ALA A 49 4.40 10.97 -0.81
N VAL A 50 4.52 10.63 -2.09
CA VAL A 50 5.77 10.78 -2.84
C VAL A 50 6.25 12.24 -2.89
N LEU A 51 5.32 13.19 -2.92
CA LEU A 51 5.61 14.63 -2.97
C LEU A 51 5.62 15.26 -1.56
N TRP A 52 4.57 15.05 -0.77
CA TRP A 52 4.33 15.77 0.49
C TRP A 52 4.42 14.90 1.76
N GLY A 53 4.81 13.63 1.62
CA GLY A 53 4.93 12.73 2.76
C GLY A 53 3.58 12.22 3.28
N THR A 54 3.57 11.80 4.54
CA THR A 54 2.43 11.20 5.24
C THR A 54 1.67 12.23 6.09
N ALA A 55 0.72 11.77 6.90
CA ALA A 55 0.00 12.63 7.84
C ALA A 55 0.94 13.42 8.76
N LEU A 56 1.97 12.76 9.32
CA LEU A 56 2.96 13.39 10.21
C LEU A 56 3.70 14.56 9.54
N ASP A 57 4.06 14.40 8.26
CA ASP A 57 4.75 15.46 7.51
C ASP A 57 3.91 16.72 7.39
N ASN A 58 2.58 16.58 7.40
CA ASN A 58 1.62 17.65 7.15
C ASN A 58 0.90 18.17 8.41
N LEU A 59 1.13 17.55 9.57
CA LEU A 59 0.54 18.00 10.84
C LEU A 59 1.22 19.25 11.36
N ALA A 60 0.43 20.31 11.56
CA ALA A 60 0.84 21.51 12.29
C ALA A 60 0.58 21.39 13.80
N SER A 61 -0.57 20.78 14.17
CA SER A 61 -0.93 20.50 15.56
C SER A 61 -1.99 19.42 15.64
N TRP A 62 -2.08 18.77 16.80
CA TRP A 62 -3.19 17.86 17.09
C TRP A 62 -3.49 17.84 18.59
N LYS A 63 -4.71 17.43 18.90
CA LYS A 63 -5.21 17.30 20.26
C LYS A 63 -5.68 15.89 20.49
N MET A 64 -5.35 15.35 21.66
CA MET A 64 -5.75 14.00 22.05
C MET A 64 -6.15 13.98 23.54
N VAL A 65 -6.82 12.90 23.93
CA VAL A 65 -7.12 12.55 25.32
C VAL A 65 -6.27 11.37 25.70
N ASP A 66 -5.55 11.47 26.82
CA ASP A 66 -4.75 10.40 27.37
C ASP A 66 -5.62 9.35 28.14
N PRO A 67 -5.04 8.22 28.62
CA PRO A 67 -5.79 7.22 29.38
C PRO A 67 -6.38 7.71 30.71
N ASN A 68 -5.90 8.84 31.26
CA ASN A 68 -6.43 9.44 32.50
C ASN A 68 -7.63 10.37 32.22
N GLY A 69 -7.92 10.64 30.95
CA GLY A 69 -8.95 11.57 30.53
C GLY A 69 -8.48 13.02 30.40
N ASP A 70 -7.19 13.26 30.48
CA ASP A 70 -6.61 14.61 30.36
C ASP A 70 -6.24 14.94 28.91
N TRP A 71 -6.14 16.24 28.61
CA TRP A 71 -5.81 16.71 27.28
C TRP A 71 -4.31 16.79 27.05
N ILE A 72 -3.84 16.26 25.92
CA ILE A 72 -2.52 16.51 25.38
C ILE A 72 -2.68 17.31 24.09
N ILE A 73 -1.99 18.45 24.02
CA ILE A 73 -1.96 19.30 22.82
C ILE A 73 -0.53 19.31 22.31
N ILE A 74 -0.36 18.95 21.06
CA ILE A 74 0.95 18.89 20.39
C ILE A 74 0.96 19.89 19.24
N GLU A 75 2.00 20.73 19.20
CA GLU A 75 2.24 21.72 18.15
C GLU A 75 3.61 21.50 17.54
N ARG A 76 3.68 21.37 16.22
CA ARG A 76 4.96 21.32 15.51
C ARG A 76 5.52 22.73 15.36
N LEU A 77 6.66 22.97 15.97
CA LEU A 77 7.38 24.23 15.86
C LEU A 77 8.17 24.30 14.55
N ASP A 78 8.30 25.49 13.98
CA ASP A 78 9.13 25.77 12.81
C ASP A 78 8.88 24.79 11.63
N HIS A 79 7.60 24.59 11.30
CA HIS A 79 7.19 23.64 10.25
C HIS A 79 7.85 23.99 8.91
N ASN A 80 8.64 23.08 8.34
CA ASN A 80 9.37 23.26 7.09
C ASN A 80 8.51 23.24 5.81
N LEU A 81 7.18 23.05 5.93
CA LEU A 81 6.21 22.90 4.83
C LEU A 81 6.58 21.79 3.84
N GLY A 82 7.44 20.87 4.23
CA GLY A 82 7.93 19.72 3.47
C GLY A 82 7.98 18.46 4.32
N LYS A 83 8.69 17.46 3.83
CA LYS A 83 8.84 16.19 4.55
C LYS A 83 9.68 16.38 5.81
N ILE A 84 9.21 15.81 6.90
CA ILE A 84 9.82 15.99 8.23
C ILE A 84 11.25 15.40 8.31
N HIS A 85 11.56 14.41 7.50
CA HIS A 85 12.88 13.80 7.46
C HIS A 85 13.93 14.58 6.63
N ASP A 86 13.51 15.65 5.96
CA ASP A 86 14.41 16.51 5.18
C ASP A 86 15.11 17.59 6.04
N ILE A 87 14.76 17.67 7.34
CA ILE A 87 15.38 18.61 8.29
C ILE A 87 16.21 17.86 9.34
N ASP A 88 17.21 18.54 9.89
CA ASP A 88 18.10 17.94 10.89
C ASP A 88 17.34 17.51 12.13
N ASN A 89 16.51 18.41 12.69
CA ASN A 89 15.69 18.14 13.87
C ASN A 89 14.29 18.74 13.71
N ALA A 90 13.27 17.93 13.99
CA ALA A 90 11.90 18.39 14.15
C ALA A 90 11.61 18.67 15.62
N ARG A 91 10.90 19.77 15.91
CA ARG A 91 10.60 20.23 17.26
C ARG A 91 9.11 20.25 17.49
N PHE A 92 8.69 19.72 18.63
CA PHE A 92 7.29 19.68 19.04
C PHE A 92 7.13 20.24 20.44
N GLN A 93 6.17 21.15 20.63
CA GLN A 93 5.73 21.59 21.94
C GLN A 93 4.58 20.70 22.40
N ILE A 94 4.67 20.12 23.58
CA ILE A 94 3.66 19.27 24.17
C ILE A 94 3.12 19.95 25.43
N SER A 95 1.81 20.18 25.49
CA SER A 95 1.10 20.76 26.63
C SER A 95 0.14 19.74 27.22
N PHE A 96 0.13 19.62 28.55
CA PHE A 96 -0.71 18.69 29.31
C PHE A 96 -1.71 19.51 30.12
N ILE A 97 -2.99 19.27 29.92
CA ILE A 97 -4.08 20.09 30.47
C ILE A 97 -5.11 19.20 31.16
N ASP A 98 -5.35 19.47 32.43
CA ASP A 98 -6.41 18.82 33.22
C ASP A 98 -7.80 19.10 32.59
N SER A 99 -8.52 18.04 32.30
CA SER A 99 -9.78 18.11 31.55
C SER A 99 -10.89 18.79 32.33
N LYS A 100 -10.85 18.79 33.66
CA LYS A 100 -11.89 19.33 34.56
C LYS A 100 -11.63 20.82 34.88
N THR A 101 -10.38 21.16 35.13
CA THR A 101 -10.01 22.51 35.55
C THR A 101 -9.52 23.40 34.42
N SER A 102 -9.18 22.82 33.26
CA SER A 102 -8.55 23.47 32.10
C SER A 102 -7.21 24.14 32.44
N LYS A 103 -6.54 23.67 33.49
CA LYS A 103 -5.22 24.18 33.89
C LYS A 103 -4.12 23.27 33.42
N GLU A 104 -2.93 23.82 33.20
CA GLU A 104 -1.74 23.02 32.91
C GLU A 104 -1.42 22.10 34.10
N ILE A 105 -1.22 20.81 33.82
CA ILE A 105 -0.87 19.78 34.81
C ILE A 105 0.62 19.90 35.15
N LYS A 106 1.44 20.18 34.14
CA LYS A 106 2.90 20.36 34.23
C LYS A 106 3.38 21.35 33.19
N ALA A 107 4.63 21.79 33.33
CA ALA A 107 5.27 22.65 32.37
C ALA A 107 5.27 22.02 30.95
N LYS A 108 5.17 22.88 29.94
CA LYS A 108 5.26 22.47 28.54
C LYS A 108 6.61 21.81 28.26
N GLU A 109 6.57 20.75 27.51
CA GLU A 109 7.76 20.00 27.09
C GLU A 109 8.10 20.35 25.65
N ILE A 110 9.37 20.49 25.35
CA ILE A 110 9.88 20.56 23.98
C ILE A 110 10.53 19.23 23.66
N LEU A 111 9.95 18.50 22.71
CA LEU A 111 10.50 17.25 22.19
C LEU A 111 11.21 17.53 20.87
N GLU A 112 12.50 17.23 20.81
CA GLU A 112 13.31 17.31 19.60
C GLU A 112 13.62 15.91 19.07
N ILE A 113 13.36 15.69 17.79
CA ILE A 113 13.57 14.38 17.15
C ILE A 113 14.41 14.60 15.88
N PRO A 114 15.55 13.94 15.74
CA PRO A 114 16.35 14.00 14.52
C PRO A 114 15.57 13.54 13.29
N GLY A 115 15.64 14.28 12.20
CA GLY A 115 14.90 14.04 10.97
C GLY A 115 15.06 12.63 10.43
N HIS A 116 16.28 12.08 10.46
CA HIS A 116 16.56 10.72 10.00
C HIS A 116 15.81 9.59 10.76
N LYS A 117 15.26 9.88 11.96
CA LYS A 117 14.46 8.92 12.73
C LYS A 117 13.03 8.76 12.18
N PHE A 118 12.56 9.71 11.39
CA PHE A 118 11.19 9.68 10.86
C PHE A 118 11.02 8.79 9.63
N ARG A 119 12.10 8.41 8.97
CA ARG A 119 12.00 7.60 7.76
C ARG A 119 13.24 6.77 7.50
N LYS A 120 13.04 5.51 7.14
CA LYS A 120 14.09 4.67 6.57
C LYS A 120 14.34 5.05 5.10
N ILE A 121 15.57 4.91 4.67
CA ILE A 121 15.95 5.09 3.27
C ILE A 121 15.43 3.89 2.48
N GLY A 122 14.68 4.13 1.41
CA GLY A 122 14.14 3.11 0.53
C GLY A 122 12.71 3.41 0.09
N LEU A 123 12.10 2.42 -0.57
CA LEU A 123 10.70 2.47 -0.98
C LEU A 123 9.81 2.11 0.21
N GLY A 124 8.75 2.89 0.40
CA GLY A 124 7.80 2.71 1.50
C GLY A 124 7.76 3.89 2.45
N LYS A 125 6.99 3.77 3.51
CA LYS A 125 6.76 4.85 4.50
C LYS A 125 7.13 4.47 5.93
N ASP A 126 7.93 3.42 6.10
CA ASP A 126 8.34 2.99 7.43
C ASP A 126 9.29 3.98 8.10
N VAL A 127 9.20 4.09 9.41
CA VAL A 127 10.04 4.96 10.22
C VAL A 127 11.20 4.19 10.84
N THR A 128 12.31 4.87 11.10
CA THR A 128 13.46 4.28 11.79
C THR A 128 13.16 4.03 13.26
N ASP A 129 12.51 4.99 13.92
CA ASP A 129 12.06 4.89 15.31
C ASP A 129 10.53 4.74 15.35
N LYS A 130 10.04 3.53 15.62
CA LYS A 130 8.58 3.24 15.69
C LYS A 130 7.87 4.02 16.79
N PHE A 131 8.57 4.37 17.88
CA PHE A 131 8.01 5.15 18.96
C PHE A 131 8.10 6.66 18.72
N LEU A 132 8.78 7.10 17.66
CA LEU A 132 8.99 8.51 17.36
C LEU A 132 9.52 9.30 18.57
N SER A 133 10.47 8.69 19.30
CA SER A 133 11.07 9.25 20.53
C SER A 133 10.04 9.66 21.60
N GLY A 134 8.86 9.02 21.61
CA GLY A 134 7.78 9.32 22.54
C GLY A 134 6.78 10.38 22.07
N LEU A 135 6.84 10.83 20.82
CA LEU A 135 5.85 11.76 20.26
C LEU A 135 4.42 11.19 20.37
N PRO A 136 3.48 11.84 21.11
CA PRO A 136 2.18 11.26 21.37
C PRO A 136 1.26 11.23 20.14
N GLY A 137 0.40 10.21 20.06
CA GLY A 137 -0.77 10.11 19.17
C GLY A 137 -0.48 9.66 17.75
N VAL A 138 0.58 10.16 17.13
CA VAL A 138 0.92 9.84 15.74
C VAL A 138 1.57 8.48 15.64
N GLN A 139 1.08 7.64 14.70
CA GLN A 139 1.64 6.30 14.43
C GLN A 139 1.64 5.39 15.68
N LYS A 140 0.70 5.61 16.59
CA LYS A 140 0.52 4.82 17.82
C LYS A 140 -0.69 3.91 17.78
N GLU A 141 -1.46 3.93 16.67
CA GLU A 141 -2.66 3.09 16.48
C GLU A 141 -3.70 3.26 17.60
N GLY A 142 -3.67 4.40 18.30
CA GLY A 142 -4.56 4.72 19.42
C GLY A 142 -4.17 4.07 20.76
N CYS A 143 -3.00 3.44 20.89
CA CYS A 143 -2.60 2.77 22.11
C CYS A 143 -2.17 3.74 23.24
N ASP A 144 -1.85 4.99 22.93
CA ASP A 144 -1.44 6.02 23.89
C ASP A 144 -2.50 7.11 24.14
N GLY A 145 -3.67 7.00 23.50
CA GLY A 145 -4.79 7.91 23.68
C GLY A 145 -5.67 8.08 22.44
N LEU A 146 -6.67 8.96 22.52
CA LEU A 146 -7.66 9.18 21.49
C LEU A 146 -7.47 10.55 20.83
N ILE A 147 -7.20 10.59 19.54
CA ILE A 147 -7.15 11.84 18.76
C ILE A 147 -8.55 12.45 18.68
N THR A 148 -8.68 13.73 19.00
CA THR A 148 -9.94 14.45 18.96
C THR A 148 -10.03 15.48 17.85
N SER A 149 -8.91 16.12 17.50
CA SER A 149 -8.80 17.04 16.37
C SER A 149 -7.37 17.16 15.88
N ALA A 150 -7.22 17.64 14.67
CA ALA A 150 -5.90 17.91 14.07
C ALA A 150 -5.96 19.10 13.12
N THR A 151 -4.83 19.81 13.00
CA THR A 151 -4.61 20.88 12.04
C THR A 151 -3.54 20.46 11.05
N PHE A 152 -3.88 20.50 9.77
CA PHE A 152 -2.97 20.13 8.67
C PHE A 152 -2.55 21.32 7.83
N ILE A 153 -1.33 21.28 7.36
CA ILE A 153 -0.86 22.15 6.28
C ILE A 153 -1.58 21.76 4.99
N LEU A 154 -1.93 22.74 4.18
CA LEU A 154 -2.45 22.56 2.83
C LEU A 154 -1.41 23.05 1.83
N HIS A 155 -1.35 22.40 0.68
CA HIS A 155 -0.37 22.68 -0.36
C HIS A 155 -1.02 23.26 -1.61
N LYS A 156 -0.22 23.87 -2.45
CA LYS A 156 -0.65 24.33 -3.77
C LYS A 156 -0.09 23.37 -4.82
N MET A 157 -0.98 22.80 -5.63
CA MET A 157 -0.57 21.96 -6.76
C MET A 157 -0.07 22.83 -7.91
N PRO A 158 0.99 22.44 -8.62
CA PRO A 158 1.36 23.08 -9.88
C PRO A 158 0.21 23.05 -10.88
N LYS A 159 0.17 24.07 -11.78
CA LYS A 159 -0.99 24.30 -12.65
C LYS A 159 -1.27 23.17 -13.61
N PHE A 160 -0.23 22.56 -14.16
CA PHE A 160 -0.35 21.52 -15.19
C PHE A 160 0.03 20.17 -14.61
N VAL A 161 -0.89 19.23 -14.64
CA VAL A 161 -0.67 17.86 -14.19
C VAL A 161 -1.02 16.91 -15.31
N ARG A 162 -0.13 15.96 -15.62
CA ARG A 162 -0.38 14.84 -16.53
C ARG A 162 -0.19 13.54 -15.81
N THR A 163 -1.01 12.54 -16.11
CA THR A 163 -0.86 11.21 -15.55
C THR A 163 -0.24 10.30 -16.61
N VAL A 164 0.83 9.61 -16.25
CA VAL A 164 1.38 8.52 -17.05
C VAL A 164 0.95 7.19 -16.45
N CYS A 165 0.62 6.24 -17.33
CA CYS A 165 0.34 4.85 -16.96
C CYS A 165 1.32 3.99 -17.76
N LEU A 166 2.18 3.25 -17.07
CA LEU A 166 3.22 2.43 -17.65
C LEU A 166 2.91 0.97 -17.37
N GLU A 167 2.65 0.18 -18.40
CA GLU A 167 2.35 -1.25 -18.34
C GLU A 167 3.60 -2.05 -18.68
N PHE A 168 4.10 -2.86 -17.75
CA PHE A 168 5.27 -3.72 -17.95
C PHE A 168 4.86 -5.19 -18.07
N PHE A 169 5.33 -5.85 -19.13
CA PHE A 169 4.93 -7.19 -19.52
C PHE A 169 5.97 -8.28 -19.18
N GLY A 170 7.22 -7.87 -18.87
CA GLY A 170 8.30 -8.73 -18.38
C GLY A 170 8.18 -9.05 -16.90
N GLN A 171 9.23 -9.64 -16.33
CA GLN A 171 9.34 -9.84 -14.90
C GLN A 171 9.46 -8.49 -14.17
N VAL A 172 9.03 -8.43 -12.89
CA VAL A 172 9.12 -7.19 -12.09
C VAL A 172 10.56 -6.67 -12.05
N GLY A 173 11.54 -7.58 -11.92
CA GLY A 173 12.97 -7.22 -11.95
C GLY A 173 13.41 -6.51 -13.22
N ASP A 174 12.80 -6.81 -14.37
CA ASP A 174 13.12 -6.17 -15.66
C ASP A 174 12.62 -4.72 -15.72
N ALA A 175 11.56 -4.40 -14.96
CA ALA A 175 10.99 -3.06 -14.89
C ALA A 175 11.74 -2.12 -13.94
N VAL A 176 12.42 -2.67 -12.91
CA VAL A 176 13.10 -1.88 -11.87
C VAL A 176 14.09 -0.85 -12.43
N PRO A 177 14.97 -1.17 -13.40
CA PRO A 177 15.88 -0.18 -13.99
C PRO A 177 15.14 1.00 -14.63
N SER A 178 13.95 0.77 -15.24
CA SER A 178 13.13 1.85 -15.78
C SER A 178 12.58 2.74 -14.66
N ILE A 179 12.15 2.16 -13.53
CA ILE A 179 11.61 2.93 -12.40
C ILE A 179 12.71 3.81 -11.79
N VAL A 180 13.91 3.26 -11.59
CA VAL A 180 15.07 3.99 -11.08
C VAL A 180 15.43 5.15 -12.01
N GLU A 181 15.52 4.89 -13.32
CA GLU A 181 15.85 5.90 -14.34
C GLU A 181 14.79 7.01 -14.41
N ILE A 182 13.50 6.64 -14.37
CA ILE A 182 12.37 7.59 -14.37
C ILE A 182 12.44 8.49 -13.13
N LYS A 183 12.60 7.88 -11.95
CA LYS A 183 12.68 8.67 -10.70
C LYS A 183 13.84 9.64 -10.73
N LYS A 184 15.03 9.18 -11.09
CA LYS A 184 16.23 10.01 -11.21
C LYS A 184 16.01 11.15 -12.20
N TYR A 185 15.47 10.86 -13.38
CA TYR A 185 15.22 11.87 -14.42
C TYR A 185 14.24 12.96 -13.95
N ILE A 186 13.15 12.58 -13.25
CA ILE A 186 12.18 13.56 -12.73
C ILE A 186 12.81 14.38 -11.61
N ASP A 187 13.54 13.76 -10.68
CA ASP A 187 14.18 14.46 -9.55
C ASP A 187 15.25 15.48 -10.03
N GLU A 188 15.96 15.17 -11.12
CA GLU A 188 16.98 16.04 -11.72
C GLU A 188 16.39 17.10 -12.66
N THR A 189 15.10 17.01 -13.03
CA THR A 189 14.48 17.97 -13.95
C THR A 189 13.90 19.16 -13.18
N SER A 190 14.51 20.34 -13.35
CA SER A 190 14.06 21.57 -12.68
C SER A 190 12.63 21.96 -13.10
N GLY A 191 11.85 22.40 -12.13
CA GLY A 191 10.48 22.90 -12.33
C GLY A 191 9.44 21.81 -12.58
N VAL A 192 9.78 20.54 -12.36
CA VAL A 192 8.87 19.38 -12.42
C VAL A 192 8.86 18.65 -11.08
N VAL A 193 7.70 18.16 -10.68
CA VAL A 193 7.55 17.32 -9.48
C VAL A 193 6.77 16.05 -9.78
N LEU A 194 7.14 14.97 -9.11
CA LEU A 194 6.38 13.72 -9.07
C LEU A 194 5.27 13.89 -8.03
N ALA A 195 4.07 14.21 -8.49
CA ALA A 195 2.93 14.61 -7.64
C ALA A 195 2.11 13.42 -7.12
N GLY A 196 2.30 12.25 -7.71
CA GLY A 196 1.66 11.00 -7.29
C GLY A 196 2.35 9.82 -7.91
N LEU A 197 2.47 8.72 -7.17
CA LEU A 197 3.05 7.48 -7.65
C LEU A 197 2.38 6.29 -6.98
N GLU A 198 1.99 5.30 -7.78
CA GLU A 198 1.47 4.02 -7.32
C GLU A 198 1.97 2.88 -8.19
N HIS A 199 2.19 1.76 -7.55
CA HIS A 199 2.57 0.51 -8.17
C HIS A 199 1.44 -0.52 -7.97
N LEU A 200 1.01 -1.15 -9.05
CA LEU A 200 0.05 -2.24 -9.06
C LEU A 200 0.79 -3.51 -9.48
N ASP A 201 0.81 -4.52 -8.63
CA ASP A 201 1.41 -5.82 -8.91
C ASP A 201 0.47 -6.75 -9.72
N ASP A 202 0.98 -7.88 -10.21
CA ASP A 202 0.22 -8.87 -10.99
C ASP A 202 -1.03 -9.38 -10.25
N ARG A 203 -0.94 -9.57 -8.94
CA ARG A 203 -2.07 -10.05 -8.13
C ARG A 203 -3.17 -9.01 -8.02
N TYR A 204 -2.79 -7.75 -7.78
CA TYR A 204 -3.73 -6.64 -7.76
C TYR A 204 -4.39 -6.44 -9.13
N ILE A 205 -3.59 -6.40 -10.21
CA ILE A 205 -4.05 -6.26 -11.59
C ILE A 205 -5.08 -7.34 -11.93
N LYS A 206 -4.81 -8.59 -11.51
CA LYS A 206 -5.73 -9.72 -11.69
C LYS A 206 -7.01 -9.59 -10.86
N ALA A 207 -6.88 -9.22 -9.59
CA ALA A 207 -8.00 -9.14 -8.66
C ALA A 207 -9.01 -8.04 -9.01
N VAL A 208 -8.53 -6.88 -9.51
CA VAL A 208 -9.40 -5.75 -9.89
C VAL A 208 -9.96 -5.87 -11.31
N GLY A 209 -9.53 -6.88 -12.08
CA GLY A 209 -9.91 -7.01 -13.49
C GLY A 209 -9.40 -5.83 -14.32
N TYR A 210 -8.13 -5.45 -14.09
CA TYR A 210 -7.51 -4.32 -14.78
C TYR A 210 -7.63 -4.44 -16.30
N SER A 211 -8.13 -3.38 -16.94
CA SER A 211 -8.22 -3.29 -18.40
C SER A 211 -6.91 -2.77 -18.96
N THR A 212 -6.16 -3.65 -19.61
CA THR A 212 -4.90 -3.31 -20.29
C THR A 212 -5.16 -2.25 -21.35
N LYS A 213 -4.33 -1.22 -21.40
CA LYS A 213 -4.40 -0.13 -22.38
C LYS A 213 -3.60 -0.44 -23.63
N ALA A 214 -2.56 -1.28 -23.47
CA ALA A 214 -1.77 -1.80 -24.59
C ALA A 214 -2.59 -2.71 -25.48
N THR A 215 -2.22 -2.75 -26.76
CA THR A 215 -2.87 -3.64 -27.76
C THR A 215 -2.42 -5.09 -27.65
N ARG A 216 -1.54 -5.42 -26.70
CA ARG A 216 -1.03 -6.77 -26.43
C ARG A 216 -2.11 -7.67 -25.86
N SER A 217 -2.10 -8.94 -26.24
CA SER A 217 -2.99 -9.98 -25.69
C SER A 217 -2.62 -10.40 -24.26
N GLN A 218 -1.39 -10.14 -23.86
CA GLN A 218 -0.91 -10.44 -22.52
C GLN A 218 -1.31 -9.35 -21.52
N ARG A 219 -1.61 -9.77 -20.28
CA ARG A 219 -1.81 -8.85 -19.16
C ARG A 219 -0.46 -8.37 -18.63
N PRO A 220 -0.33 -7.06 -18.27
CA PRO A 220 0.89 -6.59 -17.65
C PRO A 220 1.14 -7.29 -16.32
N LYS A 221 2.40 -7.51 -16.00
CA LYS A 221 2.85 -8.04 -14.70
C LYS A 221 3.01 -6.95 -13.65
N MET A 222 3.16 -5.72 -14.11
CA MET A 222 3.25 -4.55 -13.26
C MET A 222 2.68 -3.34 -13.99
N VAL A 223 1.95 -2.50 -13.26
CA VAL A 223 1.53 -1.18 -13.74
C VAL A 223 2.04 -0.11 -12.79
N LEU A 224 2.67 0.91 -13.33
CA LEU A 224 3.08 2.10 -12.61
C LEU A 224 2.22 3.28 -13.07
N ILE A 225 1.53 3.93 -12.13
CA ILE A 225 0.73 5.12 -12.42
C ILE A 225 1.38 6.30 -11.69
N ALA A 226 1.68 7.36 -12.44
CA ALA A 226 2.32 8.54 -11.87
C ALA A 226 1.67 9.84 -12.33
N ASP A 227 1.48 10.78 -11.40
CA ASP A 227 1.12 12.16 -11.70
C ASP A 227 2.41 13.00 -11.75
N ILE A 228 2.66 13.63 -12.87
CA ILE A 228 3.79 14.55 -13.09
C ILE A 228 3.22 15.95 -13.24
N ALA A 229 3.76 16.90 -12.46
CA ALA A 229 3.22 18.25 -12.39
C ALA A 229 4.31 19.33 -12.59
N SER A 230 3.90 20.45 -13.20
CA SER A 230 4.75 21.62 -13.42
C SER A 230 3.88 22.88 -13.57
N ASP A 231 4.44 24.05 -13.32
CA ASP A 231 3.81 25.32 -13.69
C ASP A 231 4.03 25.69 -15.19
N ASN A 232 4.78 24.86 -15.92
CA ASN A 232 5.03 25.01 -17.34
C ASN A 232 4.47 23.79 -18.13
N GLU A 233 3.50 24.03 -18.99
CA GLU A 233 2.82 22.99 -19.76
C GLU A 233 3.75 22.25 -20.74
N ASN A 234 4.66 22.96 -21.37
CA ASN A 234 5.60 22.35 -22.32
C ASN A 234 6.55 21.39 -21.61
N ILE A 235 7.07 21.80 -20.45
CA ILE A 235 8.01 20.98 -19.65
C ILE A 235 7.32 19.69 -19.20
N VAL A 236 6.11 19.78 -18.62
CA VAL A 236 5.40 18.57 -18.18
C VAL A 236 5.11 17.63 -19.36
N GLY A 237 4.82 18.17 -20.53
CA GLY A 237 4.61 17.39 -21.75
C GLY A 237 5.86 16.65 -22.21
N GLN A 238 6.98 17.34 -22.25
CA GLN A 238 8.29 16.75 -22.64
C GLN A 238 8.71 15.67 -21.63
N VAL A 239 8.58 15.92 -20.34
CA VAL A 239 8.94 14.95 -19.28
C VAL A 239 8.06 13.70 -19.37
N CYS A 240 6.74 13.84 -19.53
CA CYS A 240 5.85 12.69 -19.69
C CYS A 240 6.22 11.85 -20.94
N SER A 241 6.54 12.50 -22.06
CA SER A 241 6.96 11.80 -23.28
C SER A 241 8.28 11.06 -23.09
N HIS A 242 9.23 11.66 -22.39
CA HIS A 242 10.51 11.01 -22.06
C HIS A 242 10.33 9.81 -21.14
N VAL A 243 9.51 9.95 -20.09
CA VAL A 243 9.17 8.85 -19.15
C VAL A 243 8.56 7.66 -19.89
N VAL A 244 7.64 7.90 -20.82
CA VAL A 244 7.09 6.85 -21.69
C VAL A 244 8.19 6.20 -22.53
N THR A 245 9.12 6.98 -23.07
CA THR A 245 10.25 6.46 -23.86
C THR A 245 11.14 5.54 -23.00
N ILE A 246 11.42 5.89 -21.76
CA ILE A 246 12.21 5.04 -20.83
C ILE A 246 11.50 3.70 -20.62
N ALA A 247 10.19 3.72 -20.35
CA ALA A 247 9.41 2.49 -20.14
C ALA A 247 9.38 1.60 -21.39
N ASN A 248 9.18 2.20 -22.56
CA ASN A 248 9.08 1.46 -23.82
C ASN A 248 10.39 0.76 -24.25
N ARG A 249 11.54 1.20 -23.73
CA ARG A 249 12.84 0.54 -23.98
C ARG A 249 12.99 -0.82 -23.29
N ARG A 250 12.18 -1.13 -22.25
CA ARG A 250 12.34 -2.32 -21.40
C ARG A 250 11.01 -3.07 -21.20
N SER A 251 10.46 -3.58 -22.30
CA SER A 251 9.21 -4.37 -22.29
C SER A 251 8.01 -3.67 -21.66
N GLY A 252 8.04 -2.33 -21.60
CA GLY A 252 6.93 -1.51 -21.13
C GLY A 252 6.15 -0.88 -22.30
N GLU A 253 4.92 -0.45 -22.04
CA GLU A 253 4.14 0.45 -22.88
C GLU A 253 3.57 1.58 -22.02
N GLY A 254 3.78 2.83 -22.47
CA GLY A 254 3.37 3.99 -21.70
C GLY A 254 2.26 4.79 -22.36
N PHE A 255 1.35 5.30 -21.54
CA PHE A 255 0.19 6.08 -21.95
C PHE A 255 0.15 7.38 -21.13
N ILE A 256 -0.28 8.48 -21.77
CA ILE A 256 -0.36 9.80 -21.15
C ILE A 256 -1.80 10.26 -21.15
N ALA A 257 -2.33 10.57 -19.97
CA ALA A 257 -3.63 11.22 -19.79
C ALA A 257 -3.43 12.71 -19.47
N VAL A 258 -4.02 13.57 -20.29
CA VAL A 258 -3.93 15.02 -20.17
C VAL A 258 -5.19 15.60 -19.53
N SER A 259 -6.40 15.17 -19.97
CA SER A 259 -7.65 15.71 -19.42
C SER A 259 -7.91 15.19 -18.01
N PRO A 260 -8.62 15.96 -17.15
CA PRO A 260 -9.00 15.52 -15.81
C PRO A 260 -9.77 14.19 -15.82
N GLU A 261 -10.65 13.96 -16.82
CA GLU A 261 -11.45 12.74 -16.95
C GLU A 261 -10.56 11.53 -17.27
N ALA A 262 -9.64 11.66 -18.23
CA ALA A 262 -8.70 10.60 -18.58
C ALA A 262 -7.78 10.26 -17.39
N ARG A 263 -7.31 11.27 -16.67
CA ARG A 263 -6.50 11.09 -15.45
C ARG A 263 -7.29 10.36 -14.37
N LYS A 264 -8.55 10.75 -14.14
CA LYS A 264 -9.45 10.07 -13.19
C LYS A 264 -9.62 8.59 -13.55
N ASN A 265 -9.77 8.28 -14.83
CA ASN A 265 -9.91 6.90 -15.31
C ASN A 265 -8.64 6.07 -15.04
N PHE A 266 -7.43 6.64 -15.22
CA PHE A 266 -6.19 5.93 -14.90
C PHE A 266 -6.07 5.59 -13.40
N TRP A 267 -6.58 6.47 -12.54
CA TRP A 267 -6.58 6.27 -11.09
C TRP A 267 -7.76 5.42 -10.56
N ALA A 268 -8.79 5.16 -11.37
CA ALA A 268 -10.00 4.46 -10.93
C ALA A 268 -9.71 3.04 -10.43
N ASP A 269 -8.79 2.33 -11.08
CA ASP A 269 -8.45 0.95 -10.70
C ASP A 269 -7.77 0.86 -9.34
N ARG A 270 -7.07 1.92 -8.89
CA ARG A 270 -6.46 2.01 -7.56
C ARG A 270 -7.46 1.94 -6.41
N ALA A 271 -8.66 2.46 -6.61
CA ALA A 271 -9.68 2.55 -5.55
C ALA A 271 -10.35 1.21 -5.23
N ARG A 272 -10.08 0.15 -6.00
CA ARG A 272 -10.73 -1.16 -5.87
C ARG A 272 -10.05 -2.12 -4.87
N THR A 273 -9.43 -1.60 -3.82
CA THR A 273 -8.69 -2.41 -2.83
C THR A 273 -9.51 -3.51 -2.16
N ALA A 274 -10.82 -3.30 -1.98
CA ALA A 274 -11.73 -4.32 -1.45
C ALA A 274 -11.85 -5.58 -2.34
N ALA A 275 -11.53 -5.47 -3.64
CA ALA A 275 -11.57 -6.60 -4.56
C ALA A 275 -10.57 -7.70 -4.20
N ILE A 276 -9.42 -7.37 -3.60
CA ILE A 276 -8.41 -8.35 -3.21
C ILE A 276 -8.96 -9.30 -2.14
N ALA A 277 -9.56 -8.79 -1.08
CA ALA A 277 -10.13 -9.60 0.00
C ALA A 277 -11.24 -10.53 -0.52
N LYS A 278 -12.07 -10.04 -1.46
CA LYS A 278 -13.14 -10.83 -2.07
C LYS A 278 -12.62 -12.02 -2.89
N HIS A 279 -11.47 -11.88 -3.55
CA HIS A 279 -10.95 -12.91 -4.45
C HIS A 279 -9.94 -13.86 -3.81
N THR A 280 -9.37 -13.51 -2.66
CA THR A 280 -8.30 -14.30 -2.05
C THR A 280 -8.73 -15.09 -0.83
N ASN A 281 -9.88 -14.82 -0.23
CA ASN A 281 -10.32 -15.39 1.07
C ASN A 281 -9.22 -15.36 2.15
N ALA A 282 -8.22 -14.50 1.97
CA ALA A 282 -7.08 -14.41 2.84
C ALA A 282 -7.21 -13.20 3.78
N PHE A 283 -6.78 -13.36 5.00
CA PHE A 283 -6.53 -12.22 5.87
C PHE A 283 -5.48 -11.32 5.21
N LYS A 284 -5.82 -10.06 4.99
CA LYS A 284 -4.88 -9.07 4.50
C LYS A 284 -4.17 -8.47 5.70
N ILE A 285 -2.95 -8.91 5.96
CA ILE A 285 -2.05 -8.23 6.88
C ILE A 285 -1.29 -7.19 6.05
N ASN A 286 -1.52 -5.91 6.35
CA ASN A 286 -0.77 -4.82 5.76
C ASN A 286 0.37 -4.46 6.70
N GLU A 287 1.58 -4.72 6.27
CA GLU A 287 2.77 -4.20 6.93
C GLU A 287 3.49 -3.24 6.00
N ASP A 288 3.80 -2.07 6.52
CA ASP A 288 4.64 -1.11 5.81
C ASP A 288 6.10 -1.54 5.98
N VAL A 289 6.70 -1.99 4.88
CA VAL A 289 8.11 -2.34 4.82
C VAL A 289 8.86 -1.35 3.94
N VAL A 290 10.12 -1.11 4.25
CA VAL A 290 11.01 -0.31 3.41
C VAL A 290 11.93 -1.22 2.64
N ILE A 291 11.89 -1.10 1.32
CA ILE A 291 12.67 -1.90 0.38
C ILE A 291 13.50 -0.93 -0.46
N PRO A 292 14.84 -1.09 -0.49
CA PRO A 292 15.66 -0.39 -1.47
C PRO A 292 15.11 -0.66 -2.87
N LEU A 293 14.96 0.39 -3.69
CA LEU A 293 14.26 0.28 -4.98
C LEU A 293 14.92 -0.76 -5.90
N GLU A 294 16.24 -0.86 -5.84
CA GLU A 294 17.05 -1.81 -6.62
C GLU A 294 16.75 -3.28 -6.26
N ARG A 295 16.27 -3.53 -5.03
CA ARG A 295 15.92 -4.87 -4.53
C ARG A 295 14.44 -5.22 -4.70
N LEU A 296 13.64 -4.37 -5.33
CA LEU A 296 12.20 -4.61 -5.51
C LEU A 296 11.91 -5.93 -6.25
N GLY A 297 12.71 -6.26 -7.26
CA GLY A 297 12.58 -7.52 -8.01
C GLY A 297 12.83 -8.75 -7.14
N GLU A 298 13.90 -8.73 -6.34
CA GLU A 298 14.23 -9.80 -5.39
C GLU A 298 13.12 -9.98 -4.33
N TYR A 299 12.62 -8.87 -3.79
CA TYR A 299 11.52 -8.88 -2.84
C TYR A 299 10.25 -9.49 -3.44
N SER A 300 9.86 -9.07 -4.65
CA SER A 300 8.68 -9.57 -5.32
C SER A 300 8.75 -11.08 -5.58
N ASN A 301 9.91 -11.56 -6.04
CA ASN A 301 10.13 -12.99 -6.25
C ASN A 301 10.10 -13.79 -4.92
N GLY A 302 10.68 -13.24 -3.85
CA GLY A 302 10.66 -13.85 -2.53
C GLY A 302 9.24 -13.97 -1.97
N ILE A 303 8.45 -12.91 -2.04
CA ILE A 303 7.05 -12.92 -1.61
C ILE A 303 6.21 -13.91 -2.44
N GLU A 304 6.43 -13.97 -3.75
CA GLU A 304 5.72 -14.95 -4.61
C GLU A 304 6.07 -16.39 -4.21
N ARG A 305 7.35 -16.66 -3.97
CA ARG A 305 7.81 -17.97 -3.49
C ARG A 305 7.14 -18.37 -2.16
N PHE A 306 7.17 -17.49 -1.15
CA PHE A 306 6.49 -17.73 0.13
C PHE A 306 5.00 -18.02 -0.04
N ASN A 307 4.32 -17.26 -0.88
CA ASN A 307 2.91 -17.47 -1.15
C ASN A 307 2.61 -18.85 -1.77
N ILE A 308 3.46 -19.29 -2.71
CA ILE A 308 3.34 -20.60 -3.34
C ILE A 308 3.57 -21.71 -2.30
N GLU A 309 4.67 -21.63 -1.54
CA GLU A 309 5.04 -22.62 -0.53
C GLU A 309 3.96 -22.77 0.55
N LEU A 310 3.49 -21.67 1.12
CA LEU A 310 2.44 -21.68 2.13
C LEU A 310 1.11 -22.20 1.58
N SER A 311 0.74 -21.79 0.36
CA SER A 311 -0.47 -22.29 -0.30
C SER A 311 -0.43 -23.79 -0.50
N ILE A 312 0.71 -24.36 -0.89
CA ILE A 312 0.88 -25.81 -1.08
C ILE A 312 0.83 -26.53 0.27
N LYS A 313 1.55 -26.04 1.29
CA LYS A 313 1.50 -26.59 2.65
C LYS A 313 0.07 -26.66 3.19
N ASN A 314 -0.70 -25.58 3.05
CA ASN A 314 -2.10 -25.53 3.49
C ASN A 314 -2.97 -26.55 2.72
N LYS A 315 -2.77 -26.70 1.40
CA LYS A 315 -3.50 -27.67 0.60
C LYS A 315 -3.16 -29.12 1.00
N LEU A 316 -1.90 -29.41 1.29
CA LEU A 316 -1.48 -30.72 1.78
C LEU A 316 -2.10 -31.02 3.14
N SER A 317 -2.12 -30.06 4.08
CA SER A 317 -2.78 -30.20 5.38
C SER A 317 -4.28 -30.48 5.22
N ILE A 318 -4.98 -29.73 4.37
CA ILE A 318 -6.41 -29.98 4.10
C ILE A 318 -6.65 -31.40 3.55
N LEU A 319 -5.78 -31.88 2.66
CA LEU A 319 -5.89 -33.24 2.12
C LEU A 319 -5.68 -34.31 3.20
N ASP A 320 -4.78 -34.07 4.17
CA ASP A 320 -4.59 -34.94 5.31
C ASP A 320 -5.83 -34.95 6.22
N ASP A 321 -6.37 -33.77 6.54
CA ASP A 321 -7.59 -33.66 7.35
C ASP A 321 -8.79 -34.35 6.68
N VAL A 322 -8.95 -34.21 5.35
CA VAL A 322 -10.02 -34.91 4.60
C VAL A 322 -9.79 -36.40 4.63
N LYS A 323 -8.56 -36.88 4.48
CA LYS A 323 -8.23 -38.31 4.55
C LYS A 323 -8.57 -38.89 5.93
N ASP A 324 -8.19 -38.18 6.99
CA ASP A 324 -8.47 -38.56 8.38
C ASP A 324 -9.96 -38.53 8.68
N PHE A 325 -10.69 -37.55 8.15
CA PHE A 325 -12.16 -37.51 8.25
C PHE A 325 -12.78 -38.74 7.61
N ILE A 326 -12.42 -39.11 6.38
CA ILE A 326 -12.96 -40.29 5.69
C ILE A 326 -12.63 -41.58 6.45
N ASN A 327 -11.42 -41.70 6.99
CA ASN A 327 -10.98 -42.85 7.78
C ASN A 327 -11.78 -43.02 9.09
N ASN A 328 -12.12 -41.91 9.73
CA ASN A 328 -12.79 -41.93 11.03
C ASN A 328 -14.31 -41.75 10.93
N TYR A 329 -14.84 -41.55 9.73
CA TYR A 329 -16.28 -41.36 9.52
C TYR A 329 -17.01 -42.67 9.79
N LYS A 330 -17.94 -42.63 10.75
CA LYS A 330 -18.87 -43.74 11.05
C LYS A 330 -20.23 -43.36 10.50
N PRO A 331 -20.67 -44.00 9.42
CA PRO A 331 -22.01 -43.75 8.89
C PRO A 331 -23.06 -44.12 9.94
N VAL A 332 -24.15 -43.37 9.98
CA VAL A 332 -25.32 -43.72 10.79
C VAL A 332 -26.02 -44.93 10.12
N ILE A 333 -25.87 -46.12 10.72
CA ILE A 333 -26.34 -47.39 10.16
C ILE A 333 -27.90 -47.52 10.20
N GLU A 334 -28.59 -46.57 10.86
CA GLU A 334 -30.07 -46.57 10.94
C GLU A 334 -30.76 -46.00 9.69
N ASP A 335 -29.99 -45.57 8.69
CA ASP A 335 -30.50 -45.10 7.40
C ASP A 335 -30.73 -46.30 6.49
N GLU A 336 -32.00 -46.63 6.21
CA GLU A 336 -32.41 -47.77 5.37
C GLU A 336 -31.82 -47.72 3.94
N ASP A 337 -31.36 -46.54 3.51
CA ASP A 337 -30.74 -46.32 2.20
C ASP A 337 -29.20 -46.42 2.22
N PHE A 338 -28.56 -46.70 3.38
CA PHE A 338 -27.10 -46.79 3.49
C PHE A 338 -26.57 -48.07 2.84
N ASN A 339 -25.76 -47.93 1.78
CA ASN A 339 -25.09 -49.04 1.11
C ASN A 339 -23.59 -49.05 1.47
N GLU A 340 -23.19 -50.02 2.30
CA GLU A 340 -21.82 -50.18 2.80
C GLU A 340 -20.79 -50.41 1.68
N ASP A 341 -21.12 -51.18 0.66
CA ASP A 341 -20.21 -51.47 -0.45
C ASP A 341 -20.00 -50.24 -1.33
N LEU A 342 -21.04 -49.46 -1.54
CA LEU A 342 -20.95 -48.21 -2.26
C LEU A 342 -20.09 -47.20 -1.49
N PHE A 343 -20.24 -47.15 -0.15
CA PHE A 343 -19.43 -46.28 0.70
C PHE A 343 -17.95 -46.68 0.65
N LYS A 344 -17.61 -47.96 0.80
CA LYS A 344 -16.24 -48.48 0.70
C LYS A 344 -15.62 -48.18 -0.67
N ASN A 345 -16.36 -48.39 -1.75
CA ASN A 345 -15.88 -48.11 -3.10
C ASN A 345 -15.61 -46.60 -3.31
N LYS A 346 -16.51 -45.72 -2.86
CA LYS A 346 -16.33 -44.27 -2.95
C LYS A 346 -15.16 -43.81 -2.09
N SER A 347 -15.00 -44.34 -0.87
CA SER A 347 -13.86 -44.01 0.01
C SER A 347 -12.53 -44.42 -0.63
N THR A 348 -12.44 -45.60 -1.25
CA THR A 348 -11.25 -46.06 -1.96
C THR A 348 -10.90 -45.12 -3.13
N LEU A 349 -11.89 -44.72 -3.91
CA LEU A 349 -11.70 -43.76 -5.00
C LEU A 349 -11.23 -42.40 -4.49
N ALA A 350 -11.80 -41.92 -3.37
CA ALA A 350 -11.41 -40.68 -2.73
C ALA A 350 -9.96 -40.72 -2.23
N PHE A 351 -9.52 -41.82 -1.59
CA PHE A 351 -8.13 -42.00 -1.17
C PHE A 351 -7.16 -41.98 -2.35
N ASN A 352 -7.48 -42.71 -3.43
CA ASN A 352 -6.64 -42.72 -4.63
C ASN A 352 -6.52 -41.31 -5.23
N LEU A 353 -7.61 -40.55 -5.24
CA LEU A 353 -7.60 -39.17 -5.73
C LEU A 353 -6.76 -38.26 -4.82
N ILE A 354 -6.92 -38.38 -3.49
CA ILE A 354 -6.14 -37.63 -2.51
C ILE A 354 -4.64 -37.89 -2.71
N GLU A 355 -4.22 -39.16 -2.79
CA GLU A 355 -2.80 -39.50 -2.98
C GLU A 355 -2.25 -38.98 -4.31
N LYS A 356 -3.03 -39.06 -5.40
CA LYS A 356 -2.64 -38.46 -6.68
C LYS A 356 -2.45 -36.96 -6.60
N VAL A 357 -3.36 -36.26 -5.91
CA VAL A 357 -3.29 -34.79 -5.75
C VAL A 357 -2.14 -34.42 -4.82
N LYS A 358 -1.92 -35.16 -3.72
CA LYS A 358 -0.76 -34.95 -2.82
C LYS A 358 0.56 -35.12 -3.56
N SER A 359 0.71 -36.18 -4.33
CA SER A 359 1.92 -36.40 -5.15
C SER A 359 2.21 -35.23 -6.09
N LYS A 360 1.17 -34.68 -6.72
CA LYS A 360 1.30 -33.49 -7.56
C LYS A 360 1.78 -32.26 -6.78
N TRP A 361 1.23 -32.00 -5.58
CA TRP A 361 1.63 -30.86 -4.76
C TRP A 361 3.03 -31.01 -4.18
N TYR A 362 3.43 -32.23 -3.76
CA TYR A 362 4.81 -32.52 -3.35
C TYR A 362 5.80 -32.32 -4.49
N TRP A 363 5.44 -32.76 -5.70
CA TRP A 363 6.28 -32.49 -6.85
C TRP A 363 6.46 -30.99 -7.11
N ILE A 364 5.39 -30.20 -7.08
CA ILE A 364 5.45 -28.75 -7.31
C ILE A 364 6.35 -28.08 -6.28
N ILE A 365 6.18 -28.36 -4.97
CA ILE A 365 6.96 -27.72 -3.92
C ILE A 365 8.46 -28.07 -4.02
N ASN A 366 8.79 -29.26 -4.46
CA ASN A 366 10.17 -29.71 -4.64
C ASN A 366 10.78 -29.24 -5.98
N SER A 367 9.99 -28.62 -6.84
CA SER A 367 10.40 -28.21 -8.19
C SER A 367 10.32 -26.70 -8.39
N LEU A 368 10.21 -25.90 -7.32
CA LEU A 368 10.07 -24.45 -7.41
C LEU A 368 11.31 -23.74 -8.02
N ASP A 369 12.46 -24.39 -8.01
CA ASP A 369 13.71 -23.86 -8.56
C ASP A 369 13.99 -24.34 -9.99
N LEU A 370 13.11 -25.17 -10.58
CA LEU A 370 13.25 -25.64 -11.95
C LEU A 370 12.94 -24.49 -12.93
N VAL A 371 13.78 -24.32 -13.94
CA VAL A 371 13.63 -23.32 -15.00
C VAL A 371 13.38 -23.98 -16.37
N GLY A 372 12.53 -23.33 -17.15
CA GLY A 372 12.26 -23.50 -18.58
C GLY A 372 12.35 -24.92 -19.16
N ASP A 373 13.52 -25.30 -19.62
CA ASP A 373 13.72 -26.57 -20.35
C ASP A 373 13.57 -27.82 -19.48
N ASP A 374 13.83 -27.71 -18.18
CA ASP A 374 13.62 -28.84 -17.25
C ASP A 374 12.15 -29.05 -16.93
N LEU A 375 11.34 -28.00 -16.94
CA LEU A 375 9.88 -28.09 -16.77
C LEU A 375 9.21 -28.84 -17.95
N ASN A 376 9.67 -28.58 -19.16
CA ASN A 376 9.13 -29.20 -20.38
C ASN A 376 9.38 -30.72 -20.44
N LYS A 377 10.41 -31.25 -19.77
CA LYS A 377 10.69 -32.68 -19.66
C LYS A 377 9.68 -33.42 -18.76
N PHE A 378 8.96 -32.69 -17.90
CA PHE A 378 8.00 -33.24 -16.94
C PHE A 378 6.54 -33.01 -17.31
N LEU A 379 6.25 -32.08 -18.24
CA LEU A 379 4.90 -31.79 -18.71
C LEU A 379 4.47 -32.64 -19.92
N ASN A 380 5.41 -33.35 -20.54
CA ASN A 380 5.23 -34.36 -21.59
C ASN A 380 5.32 -35.76 -20.99
#